data_c6a748a1b0b0779fe6b24a321df6dccd
#
_entry.id   c6a748a1b0b0779fe6b24a321df6dccd
#
_cell.length_a   1.000
_cell.length_b   1.000
_cell.length_c   1.000
_cell.angle_alpha   90.00
_cell.angle_beta   90.00
_cell.angle_gamma   90.00
#
_symmetry.space_group_name_H-M   'P 1'
#
loop_
_entity.id
_entity.type
_entity.pdbx_description
1 polymer ?
#
loop_
_entity_poly.entity_id
_entity_poly.type
_entity_poly.pdbx_seq_one_letter_code
_entity_poly.pdbx_strand_id
1 'polypeptide(L)'
;MPPVILLDQTHKATSQAHDPERLVTLTSRLEASLRTISAQGRVALASSLSAEDMVLTDVIARLGLNIEVFTLQTGRLHAETVAMIERTETRYGLTIHQFEPEATALADFVSAFGLNGFYESLKARKACCGVRKLEPLGRALSGYDAWITGQRREQALTRDQLEEREQDTTHDLVKH
;
A
#
# COMPACT_ATOMS: atom_id res chain seq x y z
N MET A 1 7.56 -45.37 20.54
CA MET A 1 6.52 -44.42 20.08
C MET A 1 6.58 -43.23 20.98
N PRO A 2 6.99 -42.03 20.50
CA PRO A 2 6.89 -40.81 21.27
C PRO A 2 5.43 -40.26 21.26
N PRO A 3 4.97 -39.57 22.29
CA PRO A 3 3.62 -39.07 22.36
C PRO A 3 3.41 -37.93 21.37
N VAL A 4 2.29 -37.97 20.65
CA VAL A 4 1.81 -36.88 19.81
C VAL A 4 1.29 -35.79 20.73
N ILE A 5 1.98 -34.63 20.75
CA ILE A 5 1.49 -33.41 21.40
C ILE A 5 0.40 -32.83 20.50
N LEU A 6 -0.85 -33.00 20.86
CA LEU A 6 -1.95 -32.21 20.30
C LEU A 6 -1.78 -30.76 20.77
N LEU A 7 -1.36 -29.90 19.87
CA LEU A 7 -1.46 -28.45 20.06
C LEU A 7 -2.95 -28.07 19.91
N ASP A 8 -3.61 -27.93 21.05
CA ASP A 8 -4.92 -27.29 21.16
C ASP A 8 -4.77 -25.79 20.79
N GLN A 9 -4.95 -25.47 19.51
CA GLN A 9 -5.04 -24.10 19.02
C GLN A 9 -6.52 -23.67 19.05
N THR A 10 -7.06 -23.50 20.23
CA THR A 10 -8.26 -22.67 20.40
C THR A 10 -7.85 -21.21 20.19
N HIS A 11 -7.74 -20.78 18.94
CA HIS A 11 -7.77 -19.36 18.59
C HIS A 11 -9.19 -18.86 18.97
N LYS A 12 -9.29 -18.28 20.15
CA LYS A 12 -10.38 -17.34 20.46
C LYS A 12 -10.27 -16.17 19.48
N ALA A 13 -10.86 -16.33 18.30
CA ALA A 13 -11.23 -15.20 17.47
C ALA A 13 -12.19 -14.36 18.29
N THR A 14 -11.68 -13.29 18.87
CA THR A 14 -12.45 -12.35 19.65
C THR A 14 -13.56 -11.78 18.77
N SER A 15 -14.79 -11.89 19.20
CA SER A 15 -16.06 -11.45 18.64
C SER A 15 -16.19 -9.93 18.38
N GLN A 16 -15.09 -9.20 18.27
CA GLN A 16 -15.05 -7.75 18.00
C GLN A 16 -15.23 -7.38 16.52
N ALA A 17 -15.22 -8.36 15.62
CA ALA A 17 -15.25 -8.10 14.17
C ALA A 17 -16.64 -7.69 13.63
N HIS A 18 -17.72 -7.79 14.40
CA HIS A 18 -19.10 -7.60 13.93
C HIS A 18 -19.92 -6.65 14.81
N ASP A 19 -19.30 -5.54 15.28
CA ASP A 19 -20.06 -4.46 15.93
C ASP A 19 -20.45 -3.42 14.85
N PRO A 20 -21.73 -3.38 14.43
CA PRO A 20 -22.19 -2.46 13.39
C PRO A 20 -22.00 -0.98 13.78
N GLU A 21 -22.17 -0.63 15.05
CA GLU A 21 -22.03 0.75 15.51
C GLU A 21 -20.55 1.20 15.44
N ARG A 22 -19.65 0.31 15.82
CA ARG A 22 -18.21 0.54 15.66
C ARG A 22 -17.82 0.73 14.19
N LEU A 23 -18.35 -0.11 13.30
CA LEU A 23 -18.09 0.00 11.86
C LEU A 23 -18.56 1.34 11.31
N VAL A 24 -19.77 1.77 11.64
CA VAL A 24 -20.32 3.08 11.26
C VAL A 24 -19.43 4.21 11.75
N THR A 25 -19.01 4.16 13.01
CA THR A 25 -18.15 5.18 13.62
C THR A 25 -16.79 5.25 12.90
N LEU A 26 -16.15 4.11 12.66
CA LEU A 26 -14.85 4.07 11.97
C LEU A 26 -14.96 4.56 10.51
N THR A 27 -16.02 4.17 9.81
CA THR A 27 -16.27 4.63 8.45
C THR A 27 -16.47 6.15 8.41
N SER A 28 -17.28 6.70 9.31
CA SER A 28 -17.50 8.15 9.38
C SER A 28 -16.21 8.93 9.69
N ARG A 29 -15.36 8.39 10.57
CA ARG A 29 -14.05 9.00 10.86
C ARG A 29 -13.15 8.97 9.62
N LEU A 30 -13.09 7.85 8.93
CA LEU A 30 -12.30 7.70 7.70
C LEU A 30 -12.77 8.68 6.62
N GLU A 31 -14.09 8.78 6.41
CA GLU A 31 -14.67 9.73 5.46
C GLU A 31 -14.31 11.18 5.79
N ALA A 32 -14.42 11.58 7.05
CA ALA A 32 -14.05 12.92 7.50
C ALA A 32 -12.56 13.21 7.29
N SER A 33 -11.70 12.24 7.62
CA SER A 33 -10.25 12.35 7.42
C SER A 33 -9.92 12.51 5.94
N LEU A 34 -10.45 11.66 5.05
CA LEU A 34 -10.18 11.72 3.61
C LEU A 34 -10.69 13.03 2.98
N ARG A 35 -11.84 13.56 3.41
CA ARG A 35 -12.30 14.90 2.98
C ARG A 35 -11.33 15.99 3.38
N THR A 36 -10.83 15.94 4.60
CA THR A 36 -9.85 16.92 5.11
C THR A 36 -8.53 16.83 4.35
N ILE A 37 -8.07 15.62 4.07
CA ILE A 37 -6.83 15.37 3.32
C ILE A 37 -6.99 15.84 1.88
N SER A 38 -8.09 15.50 1.20
CA SER A 38 -8.33 15.91 -0.19
C SER A 38 -8.41 17.42 -0.41
N ALA A 39 -8.63 18.19 0.66
CA ALA A 39 -8.64 19.66 0.62
C ALA A 39 -7.22 20.28 0.74
N GLN A 40 -6.18 19.50 0.96
CA GLN A 40 -4.81 20.00 1.18
C GLN A 40 -4.08 20.37 -0.13
N GLY A 41 -4.65 20.06 -1.29
CA GLY A 41 -4.03 20.27 -2.60
C GLY A 41 -4.12 19.04 -3.48
N ARG A 42 -3.08 18.76 -4.25
CA ARG A 42 -2.99 17.53 -5.04
C ARG A 42 -2.58 16.37 -4.14
N VAL A 43 -3.45 15.39 -4.01
CA VAL A 43 -3.25 14.23 -3.13
C VAL A 43 -3.29 12.95 -3.93
N ALA A 44 -2.40 12.00 -3.60
CA ALA A 44 -2.39 10.68 -4.19
C ALA A 44 -2.54 9.57 -3.14
N LEU A 45 -3.21 8.47 -3.50
CA LEU A 45 -3.21 7.20 -2.77
C LEU A 45 -2.20 6.24 -3.41
N ALA A 46 -1.16 5.87 -2.67
CA ALA A 46 -0.26 4.79 -3.05
C ALA A 46 -0.88 3.45 -2.69
N SER A 47 -1.48 2.78 -3.66
CA SER A 47 -2.22 1.53 -3.47
C SER A 47 -1.37 0.31 -3.82
N SER A 48 -1.25 -0.63 -2.90
CA SER A 48 -0.75 -1.99 -3.16
C SER A 48 -1.86 -2.96 -3.59
N LEU A 49 -3.11 -2.46 -3.69
CA LEU A 49 -4.32 -3.24 -3.94
C LEU A 49 -4.62 -4.27 -2.84
N SER A 50 -4.03 -4.10 -1.66
CA SER A 50 -4.37 -4.88 -0.47
C SER A 50 -5.72 -4.45 0.11
N ALA A 51 -6.26 -5.22 1.05
CA ALA A 51 -7.59 -4.97 1.61
C ALA A 51 -7.72 -3.55 2.21
N GLU A 52 -6.67 -3.05 2.85
CA GLU A 52 -6.64 -1.71 3.44
C GLU A 52 -6.75 -0.62 2.37
N ASP A 53 -5.96 -0.76 1.31
CA ASP A 53 -5.95 0.20 0.20
C ASP A 53 -7.28 0.15 -0.55
N MET A 54 -7.92 -1.02 -0.64
CA MET A 54 -9.25 -1.15 -1.25
C MET A 54 -10.34 -0.46 -0.44
N VAL A 55 -10.26 -0.45 0.90
CA VAL A 55 -11.17 0.34 1.74
C VAL A 55 -11.01 1.83 1.47
N LEU A 56 -9.77 2.32 1.37
CA LEU A 56 -9.48 3.72 1.02
C LEU A 56 -10.02 4.07 -0.37
N THR A 57 -9.74 3.21 -1.36
CA THR A 57 -10.21 3.38 -2.74
C THR A 57 -11.74 3.43 -2.83
N ASP A 58 -12.46 2.55 -2.10
CA ASP A 58 -13.92 2.56 -2.05
C ASP A 58 -14.47 3.90 -1.52
N VAL A 59 -13.92 4.38 -0.41
CA VAL A 59 -14.38 5.65 0.18
C VAL A 59 -14.05 6.83 -0.74
N ILE A 60 -12.86 6.88 -1.33
CA ILE A 60 -12.45 7.92 -2.28
C ILE A 60 -13.42 7.98 -3.46
N ALA A 61 -13.68 6.83 -4.08
CA ALA A 61 -14.57 6.74 -5.24
C ALA A 61 -16.03 7.09 -4.89
N ARG A 62 -16.56 6.52 -3.80
CA ARG A 62 -17.93 6.73 -3.34
C ARG A 62 -18.22 8.19 -2.98
N LEU A 63 -17.23 8.89 -2.42
CA LEU A 63 -17.35 10.30 -2.06
C LEU A 63 -16.95 11.25 -3.19
N GLY A 64 -16.46 10.75 -4.32
CA GLY A 64 -15.99 11.56 -5.44
C GLY A 64 -14.85 12.51 -5.06
N LEU A 65 -13.92 12.06 -4.18
CA LEU A 65 -12.82 12.88 -3.73
C LEU A 65 -11.76 13.04 -4.83
N ASN A 66 -11.17 14.22 -4.93
CA ASN A 66 -10.07 14.49 -5.86
C ASN A 66 -8.74 13.95 -5.31
N ILE A 67 -8.63 12.63 -5.26
CA ILE A 67 -7.45 11.89 -4.82
C ILE A 67 -7.10 10.92 -5.94
N GLU A 68 -5.95 11.11 -6.56
CA GLU A 68 -5.46 10.23 -7.63
C GLU A 68 -4.95 8.91 -7.03
N VAL A 69 -5.21 7.79 -7.69
CA VAL A 69 -4.75 6.47 -7.23
C VAL A 69 -3.62 5.99 -8.12
N PHE A 70 -2.53 5.54 -7.51
CA PHE A 70 -1.45 4.90 -8.25
C PHE A 70 -0.99 3.60 -7.59
N THR A 71 -0.36 2.74 -8.38
CA THR A 71 0.29 1.53 -7.91
C THR A 71 1.69 1.39 -8.50
N LEU A 72 2.56 0.69 -7.78
CA LEU A 72 3.91 0.36 -8.26
C LEU A 72 3.88 -1.01 -8.93
N GLN A 73 3.97 -1.01 -10.27
CA GLN A 73 4.08 -2.23 -11.05
C GLN A 73 5.53 -2.73 -11.02
N THR A 74 5.85 -3.49 -10.02
CA THR A 74 7.24 -3.92 -9.74
C THR A 74 7.79 -4.95 -10.74
N GLY A 75 6.96 -5.49 -11.64
CA GLY A 75 7.27 -6.63 -12.49
C GLY A 75 7.37 -7.96 -11.71
N ARG A 76 6.92 -7.95 -10.42
CA ARG A 76 6.93 -9.12 -9.52
C ARG A 76 5.61 -9.26 -8.75
N LEU A 77 4.59 -8.55 -9.18
CA LEU A 77 3.24 -8.72 -8.63
C LEU A 77 2.67 -10.07 -9.05
N HIS A 78 1.86 -10.66 -8.19
CA HIS A 78 1.08 -11.85 -8.55
C HIS A 78 0.03 -11.51 -9.62
N ALA A 79 -0.31 -12.49 -10.45
CA ALA A 79 -1.28 -12.29 -11.52
C ALA A 79 -2.64 -11.79 -11.00
N GLU A 80 -3.06 -12.27 -9.83
CA GLU A 80 -4.28 -11.85 -9.16
C GLU A 80 -4.24 -10.37 -8.77
N THR A 81 -3.08 -9.87 -8.31
CA THR A 81 -2.89 -8.46 -7.99
C THR A 81 -2.94 -7.59 -9.26
N VAL A 82 -2.32 -8.05 -10.35
CA VAL A 82 -2.39 -7.35 -11.63
C VAL A 82 -3.84 -7.30 -12.14
N ALA A 83 -4.58 -8.41 -12.06
CA ALA A 83 -5.98 -8.46 -12.45
C ALA A 83 -6.90 -7.56 -11.57
N MET A 84 -6.49 -7.26 -10.34
CA MET A 84 -7.21 -6.33 -9.46
C MET A 84 -7.20 -4.89 -9.98
N ILE A 85 -6.20 -4.48 -10.76
CA ILE A 85 -6.14 -3.13 -11.33
C ILE A 85 -7.37 -2.89 -12.19
N GLU A 86 -7.54 -3.68 -13.27
CA GLU A 86 -8.66 -3.57 -14.19
C GLU A 86 -10.03 -3.71 -13.49
N ARG A 87 -10.13 -4.66 -12.56
CA ARG A 87 -11.37 -4.88 -11.80
C ARG A 87 -11.73 -3.68 -10.93
N THR A 88 -10.72 -3.03 -10.34
CA THR A 88 -10.92 -1.83 -9.51
C THR A 88 -11.32 -0.64 -10.36
N GLU A 89 -10.63 -0.41 -11.47
CA GLU A 89 -10.96 0.65 -12.42
C GLU A 89 -12.38 0.51 -12.94
N THR A 90 -12.75 -0.70 -13.37
CA THR A 90 -14.11 -1.00 -13.85
C THR A 90 -15.17 -0.79 -12.78
N ARG A 91 -14.91 -1.25 -11.55
CA ARG A 91 -15.87 -1.18 -10.44
C ARG A 91 -16.14 0.25 -9.99
N TYR A 92 -15.12 1.07 -9.93
CA TYR A 92 -15.19 2.40 -9.32
C TYR A 92 -15.20 3.54 -10.35
N GLY A 93 -14.98 3.25 -11.63
CA GLY A 93 -14.93 4.26 -12.67
C GLY A 93 -13.77 5.24 -12.51
N LEU A 94 -12.65 4.79 -11.93
CA LEU A 94 -11.43 5.57 -11.74
C LEU A 94 -10.27 4.98 -12.55
N THR A 95 -9.18 5.73 -12.66
CA THR A 95 -7.94 5.26 -13.28
C THR A 95 -6.90 5.01 -12.19
N ILE A 96 -6.19 3.88 -12.27
CA ILE A 96 -5.03 3.57 -11.43
C ILE A 96 -3.75 3.77 -12.25
N HIS A 97 -3.02 4.83 -11.96
CA HIS A 97 -1.73 5.09 -12.61
C HIS A 97 -0.70 4.04 -12.19
N GLN A 98 -0.06 3.41 -13.17
CA GLN A 98 0.93 2.36 -12.92
C GLN A 98 2.34 2.91 -13.14
N PHE A 99 3.20 2.78 -12.14
CA PHE A 99 4.60 3.19 -12.20
C PHE A 99 5.51 1.98 -12.21
N GLU A 100 6.23 1.79 -13.32
CA GLU A 100 7.18 0.71 -13.53
C GLU A 100 8.60 1.16 -13.17
N PRO A 101 9.51 0.23 -12.81
CA PRO A 101 10.92 0.52 -12.69
C PRO A 101 11.50 1.03 -13.99
N GLU A 102 12.50 1.91 -13.92
CA GLU A 102 13.30 2.28 -15.08
C GLU A 102 13.96 1.04 -15.71
N ALA A 103 13.79 0.87 -17.03
CA ALA A 103 14.22 -0.34 -17.74
C ALA A 103 15.72 -0.59 -17.62
N THR A 104 16.54 0.47 -17.74
CA THR A 104 18.00 0.38 -17.63
C THR A 104 18.41 -0.02 -16.22
N ALA A 105 17.89 0.65 -15.19
CA ALA A 105 18.20 0.34 -13.80
C ALA A 105 17.77 -1.10 -13.42
N LEU A 106 16.64 -1.56 -13.97
CA LEU A 106 16.19 -2.93 -13.79
C LEU A 106 17.13 -3.94 -14.46
N ALA A 107 17.58 -3.66 -15.68
CA ALA A 107 18.54 -4.51 -16.40
C ALA A 107 19.89 -4.60 -15.66
N ASP A 108 20.39 -3.49 -15.16
CA ASP A 108 21.62 -3.42 -14.36
C ASP A 108 21.50 -4.25 -13.08
N PHE A 109 20.36 -4.11 -12.38
CA PHE A 109 20.09 -4.94 -11.18
C PHE A 109 20.09 -6.43 -11.52
N VAL A 110 19.40 -6.83 -12.59
CA VAL A 110 19.31 -8.24 -13.00
C VAL A 110 20.67 -8.78 -13.42
N SER A 111 21.48 -7.98 -14.11
CA SER A 111 22.84 -8.34 -14.49
C SER A 111 23.75 -8.55 -13.27
N ALA A 112 23.66 -7.69 -12.27
CA ALA A 112 24.51 -7.74 -11.08
C ALA A 112 24.13 -8.81 -10.07
N PHE A 113 22.84 -9.09 -9.91
CA PHE A 113 22.31 -9.94 -8.83
C PHE A 113 21.43 -11.12 -9.31
N GLY A 114 21.15 -11.18 -10.61
CA GLY A 114 20.18 -12.14 -11.16
C GLY A 114 18.72 -11.73 -10.89
N LEU A 115 17.82 -12.38 -11.62
CA LEU A 115 16.38 -12.11 -11.56
C LEU A 115 15.79 -12.30 -10.15
N ASN A 116 16.31 -13.24 -9.38
CA ASN A 116 15.86 -13.61 -8.04
C ASN A 116 16.87 -13.26 -6.93
N GLY A 117 17.92 -12.49 -7.24
CA GLY A 117 19.01 -12.19 -6.32
C GLY A 117 18.59 -11.54 -4.99
N PHE A 118 17.40 -10.93 -4.93
CA PHE A 118 16.86 -10.36 -3.70
C PHE A 118 16.60 -11.39 -2.57
N TYR A 119 16.64 -12.70 -2.87
CA TYR A 119 16.61 -13.76 -1.86
C TYR A 119 17.97 -14.07 -1.27
N GLU A 120 19.08 -13.74 -1.96
CA GLU A 120 20.42 -14.22 -1.64
C GLU A 120 21.13 -13.35 -0.59
N SER A 121 20.84 -12.06 -0.54
CA SER A 121 21.48 -11.16 0.42
C SER A 121 20.66 -9.92 0.76
N LEU A 122 20.93 -9.34 1.93
CA LEU A 122 20.34 -8.05 2.33
C LEU A 122 20.71 -6.93 1.36
N LYS A 123 21.94 -6.94 0.82
CA LYS A 123 22.41 -5.96 -0.16
C LYS A 123 21.58 -6.03 -1.44
N ALA A 124 21.40 -7.22 -2.00
CA ALA A 124 20.60 -7.43 -3.19
C ALA A 124 19.11 -7.10 -2.96
N ARG A 125 18.57 -7.42 -1.77
CA ARG A 125 17.20 -7.06 -1.39
C ARG A 125 17.01 -5.54 -1.34
N LYS A 126 17.93 -4.81 -0.73
CA LYS A 126 17.89 -3.34 -0.68
C LYS A 126 18.00 -2.73 -2.09
N ALA A 127 18.91 -3.24 -2.92
CA ALA A 127 19.06 -2.80 -4.30
C ALA A 127 17.78 -3.07 -5.12
N CYS A 128 17.19 -4.25 -4.99
CA CYS A 128 15.90 -4.58 -5.62
C CYS A 128 14.79 -3.62 -5.19
N CYS A 129 14.68 -3.34 -3.89
CA CYS A 129 13.70 -2.40 -3.36
C CYS A 129 13.93 -0.99 -3.91
N GLY A 130 15.18 -0.54 -3.99
CA GLY A 130 15.56 0.73 -4.59
C GLY A 130 15.04 0.88 -6.02
N VAL A 131 15.37 -0.07 -6.87
CA VAL A 131 15.01 -0.04 -8.29
C VAL A 131 13.51 -0.24 -8.53
N ARG A 132 12.87 -1.22 -7.82
CA ARG A 132 11.49 -1.61 -8.13
C ARG A 132 10.43 -0.84 -7.35
N LYS A 133 10.80 -0.11 -6.29
CA LYS A 133 9.84 0.58 -5.43
C LYS A 133 10.22 2.02 -5.16
N LEU A 134 11.42 2.30 -4.63
CA LEU A 134 11.75 3.63 -4.14
C LEU A 134 11.90 4.64 -5.30
N GLU A 135 12.56 4.26 -6.38
CA GLU A 135 12.68 5.11 -7.56
C GLU A 135 11.30 5.38 -8.20
N PRO A 136 10.48 4.35 -8.55
CA PRO A 136 9.15 4.60 -9.11
C PRO A 136 8.23 5.37 -8.16
N LEU A 137 8.35 5.16 -6.85
CA LEU A 137 7.59 5.92 -5.85
C LEU A 137 7.93 7.42 -5.90
N GLY A 138 9.22 7.75 -5.98
CA GLY A 138 9.64 9.15 -6.10
C GLY A 138 9.08 9.83 -7.34
N ARG A 139 9.05 9.13 -8.49
CA ARG A 139 8.40 9.64 -9.71
C ARG A 139 6.88 9.77 -9.55
N ALA A 140 6.26 8.78 -8.94
CA ALA A 140 4.82 8.78 -8.71
C ALA A 140 4.37 9.94 -7.82
N LEU A 141 5.16 10.29 -6.82
CA LEU A 141 4.84 11.35 -5.86
C LEU A 141 5.22 12.76 -6.34
N SER A 142 5.89 12.87 -7.48
CA SER A 142 6.31 14.18 -8.01
C SER A 142 5.11 15.07 -8.33
N GLY A 143 5.08 16.26 -7.73
CA GLY A 143 4.04 17.28 -7.97
C GLY A 143 2.75 17.10 -7.16
N TYR A 144 2.76 16.22 -6.15
CA TYR A 144 1.71 16.16 -5.14
C TYR A 144 2.10 16.97 -3.90
N ASP A 145 1.10 17.35 -3.12
CA ASP A 145 1.27 18.08 -1.86
C ASP A 145 1.19 17.13 -0.66
N ALA A 146 0.47 16.04 -0.82
CA ALA A 146 0.35 14.98 0.18
C ALA A 146 0.08 13.61 -0.47
N TRP A 147 0.34 12.55 0.28
CA TRP A 147 0.01 11.20 -0.15
C TRP A 147 -0.52 10.34 0.99
N ILE A 148 -1.27 9.31 0.61
CA ILE A 148 -1.97 8.39 1.53
C ILE A 148 -1.44 6.99 1.30
N THR A 149 -1.37 6.20 2.38
CA THR A 149 -1.04 4.77 2.32
C THR A 149 -1.87 3.97 3.32
N GLY A 150 -2.32 2.78 2.93
CA GLY A 150 -3.06 1.86 3.79
C GLY A 150 -2.19 1.08 4.78
N GLN A 151 -1.09 1.65 5.26
CA GLN A 151 -0.23 0.99 6.24
C GLN A 151 -0.92 0.87 7.59
N ARG A 152 -0.79 -0.30 8.24
CA ARG A 152 -1.29 -0.54 9.60
C ARG A 152 -0.14 -0.81 10.57
N ARG A 153 -0.30 -0.39 11.84
CA ARG A 153 0.66 -0.64 12.92
C ARG A 153 0.93 -2.14 13.08
N GLU A 154 -0.09 -2.96 13.00
CA GLU A 154 -0.02 -4.41 13.20
C GLU A 154 0.73 -5.18 12.10
N GLN A 155 1.05 -4.54 10.96
CA GLN A 155 1.71 -5.23 9.84
C GLN A 155 3.19 -5.50 10.04
N ALA A 156 3.85 -4.82 10.95
CA ALA A 156 5.25 -5.06 11.30
C ALA A 156 5.61 -4.46 12.67
N LEU A 157 6.49 -5.11 13.42
CA LEU A 157 6.99 -4.63 14.72
C LEU A 157 7.66 -3.24 14.63
N THR A 158 8.17 -2.86 13.46
CA THR A 158 8.78 -1.55 13.20
C THR A 158 7.76 -0.44 12.97
N ARG A 159 6.45 -0.75 12.98
CA ARG A 159 5.36 0.19 12.70
C ARG A 159 4.54 0.59 13.94
N ASP A 160 4.99 0.22 15.13
CA ASP A 160 4.29 0.53 16.39
C ASP A 160 4.07 2.03 16.62
N GLN A 161 4.93 2.87 16.01
CA GLN A 161 4.90 4.34 16.11
C GLN A 161 4.33 5.03 14.86
N LEU A 162 3.57 4.32 14.02
CA LEU A 162 2.92 4.96 12.87
C LEU A 162 1.94 6.04 13.35
N GLU A 163 2.21 7.27 12.94
CA GLU A 163 1.31 8.41 13.10
C GLU A 163 0.27 8.42 11.97
N GLU A 164 -0.93 8.94 12.24
CA GLU A 164 -1.95 9.16 11.22
C GLU A 164 -1.55 10.26 10.22
N ARG A 165 -0.54 11.05 10.57
CA ARG A 165 0.05 12.10 9.74
C ARG A 165 1.50 12.29 10.11
N GLU A 166 2.38 12.19 9.15
CA GLU A 166 3.82 12.42 9.33
C GLU A 166 4.41 13.26 8.17
N GLN A 167 5.54 13.92 8.42
CA GLN A 167 6.31 14.55 7.35
C GLN A 167 7.21 13.50 6.71
N ASP A 168 6.96 13.18 5.45
CA ASP A 168 7.86 12.37 4.64
C ASP A 168 9.02 13.22 4.16
N THR A 169 10.11 13.19 4.92
CA THR A 169 11.32 13.96 4.61
C THR A 169 12.06 13.48 3.35
N THR A 170 11.76 12.29 2.87
CA THR A 170 12.37 11.73 1.66
C THR A 170 11.79 12.39 0.41
N HIS A 171 10.50 12.65 0.40
CA HIS A 171 9.78 13.23 -0.74
C HIS A 171 9.34 14.68 -0.51
N ASP A 172 9.61 15.24 0.69
CA ASP A 172 9.18 16.57 1.14
C ASP A 172 7.65 16.76 1.05
N LEU A 173 6.90 15.73 1.47
CA LEU A 173 5.44 15.67 1.42
C LEU A 173 4.84 15.34 2.78
N VAL A 174 3.56 15.65 2.94
CA VAL A 174 2.79 15.13 4.06
C VAL A 174 2.29 13.74 3.70
N LYS A 175 2.54 12.77 4.58
CA LYS A 175 2.05 11.40 4.47
C LYS A 175 0.95 11.14 5.50
N HIS A 176 -0.09 10.46 5.06
CA HIS A 176 -1.24 10.05 5.85
C HIS A 176 -1.47 8.55 5.82
#